data_2950a6f2cbb3c3d6f830a143bc45ce3a
#
_entry.id   2950a6f2cbb3c3d6f830a143bc45ce3a
#
_cell.length_a   1.000
_cell.length_b   1.000
_cell.length_c   1.000
_cell.angle_alpha   90.00
_cell.angle_beta   90.00
_cell.angle_gamma   90.00
#
_symmetry.space_group_name_H-M   'P 1'
#
loop_
_entity.id
_entity.type
_entity.pdbx_description
1 polymer ?
#
loop_
_entity_poly.entity_id
_entity_poly.type
_entity_poly.pdbx_seq_one_letter_code
_entity_poly.pdbx_strand_id
1 'polypeptide(L)'
;MNSLLNQLSSSYPMSEEEEAFSYAWYLRTSHMLTYVLDAAVKLGVFDILTKAGPDVKLSSNQIASEIRAKNPDAPSLLDRMLRLLACHGLVTCVSRKLDAGAGNGENGERVYGVTLAGKAFVNDEHNGSLAVFTSDKADIEVWLRFKDLVLEGGNLFEKVHGMPAYQYMSLNPENAKRFDTGMRNLSKVTVKKILERYNGFQGVTTLVDVGGGYGVTLNMIISKYPSIKGINYDLPHVVQQAPSFPGNYITLL
;
A
#
# COMPACT_ATOMS: atom_id res chain seq x y z
N MET A 1 9.10 -11.24 -11.65
CA MET A 1 8.22 -12.40 -11.93
C MET A 1 9.03 -13.71 -12.05
N ASN A 2 10.10 -13.76 -12.83
CA ASN A 2 10.94 -14.98 -12.97
C ASN A 2 11.57 -15.50 -11.66
N SER A 3 11.79 -14.68 -10.63
CA SER A 3 12.42 -15.13 -9.38
C SER A 3 11.50 -15.98 -8.49
N LEU A 4 10.19 -15.75 -8.52
CA LEU A 4 9.22 -16.52 -7.72
C LEU A 4 8.98 -17.90 -8.33
N LEU A 5 8.87 -17.99 -9.64
CA LEU A 5 8.73 -19.28 -10.35
C LEU A 5 10.02 -20.11 -10.23
N ASN A 6 11.21 -19.48 -10.28
CA ASN A 6 12.47 -20.16 -10.10
C ASN A 6 12.73 -20.66 -8.67
N GLN A 7 12.09 -20.06 -7.65
CA GLN A 7 12.17 -20.54 -6.26
C GLN A 7 11.26 -21.75 -5.99
N LEU A 8 10.26 -21.98 -6.86
CA LEU A 8 9.35 -23.13 -6.78
C LEU A 8 9.87 -24.32 -7.60
N SER A 9 10.97 -24.19 -8.36
CA SER A 9 11.60 -25.30 -9.05
C SER A 9 12.13 -26.29 -8.01
N SER A 10 11.27 -27.24 -7.67
CA SER A 10 11.58 -28.41 -6.87
C SER A 10 12.63 -29.26 -7.62
N SER A 11 13.20 -30.23 -6.94
CA SER A 11 14.17 -31.22 -7.45
C SER A 11 13.70 -32.00 -8.71
N TYR A 12 12.48 -31.77 -9.18
CA TYR A 12 11.91 -32.34 -10.39
C TYR A 12 11.51 -31.21 -11.34
N PRO A 13 12.03 -31.17 -12.59
CA PRO A 13 11.60 -30.19 -13.58
C PRO A 13 10.12 -30.41 -13.90
N MET A 14 9.35 -29.35 -13.78
CA MET A 14 7.94 -29.36 -14.18
C MET A 14 7.85 -29.36 -15.72
N SER A 15 6.84 -30.01 -16.27
CA SER A 15 6.50 -29.87 -17.68
C SER A 15 5.95 -28.47 -17.98
N GLU A 16 6.00 -28.06 -19.25
CA GLU A 16 5.43 -26.80 -19.70
C GLU A 16 3.93 -26.67 -19.35
N GLU A 17 3.19 -27.77 -19.42
CA GLU A 17 1.76 -27.80 -19.05
C GLU A 17 1.57 -27.58 -17.54
N GLU A 18 2.40 -28.19 -16.69
CA GLU A 18 2.35 -28.02 -15.24
C GLU A 18 2.73 -26.59 -14.83
N GLU A 19 3.73 -26.00 -15.48
CA GLU A 19 4.10 -24.60 -15.26
C GLU A 19 2.96 -23.65 -15.66
N ALA A 20 2.37 -23.86 -16.84
CA ALA A 20 1.25 -23.06 -17.33
C ALA A 20 0.03 -23.16 -16.42
N PHE A 21 -0.32 -24.38 -15.96
CA PHE A 21 -1.42 -24.59 -15.03
C PHE A 21 -1.16 -23.92 -13.68
N SER A 22 0.06 -24.07 -13.14
CA SER A 22 0.46 -23.45 -11.87
C SER A 22 0.40 -21.94 -11.93
N TYR A 23 0.82 -21.34 -13.06
CA TYR A 23 0.72 -19.90 -13.29
C TYR A 23 -0.75 -19.43 -13.38
N ALA A 24 -1.58 -20.16 -14.13
CA ALA A 24 -3.02 -19.85 -14.22
C ALA A 24 -3.70 -19.95 -12.85
N TRP A 25 -3.36 -20.97 -12.06
CA TRP A 25 -3.85 -21.11 -10.68
C TRP A 25 -3.40 -19.97 -9.77
N TYR A 26 -2.12 -19.58 -9.86
CA TYR A 26 -1.61 -18.40 -9.16
C TYR A 26 -2.41 -17.13 -9.50
N LEU A 27 -2.64 -16.86 -10.79
CA LEU A 27 -3.45 -15.71 -11.22
C LEU A 27 -4.88 -15.78 -10.65
N ARG A 28 -5.50 -16.96 -10.69
CA ARG A 28 -6.87 -17.15 -10.19
C ARG A 28 -7.00 -16.88 -8.69
N THR A 29 -5.94 -17.14 -7.92
CA THR A 29 -5.89 -16.97 -6.47
C THR A 29 -5.19 -15.70 -6.00
N SER A 30 -4.64 -14.91 -6.90
CA SER A 30 -3.81 -13.72 -6.58
C SER A 30 -4.54 -12.66 -5.74
N HIS A 31 -5.88 -12.58 -5.83
CA HIS A 31 -6.69 -11.67 -5.03
C HIS A 31 -6.58 -11.95 -3.51
N MET A 32 -6.24 -13.18 -3.11
CA MET A 32 -6.03 -13.52 -1.70
C MET A 32 -4.87 -12.74 -1.09
N LEU A 33 -3.81 -12.47 -1.88
CA LEU A 33 -2.68 -11.66 -1.43
C LEU A 33 -3.12 -10.27 -1.00
N THR A 34 -3.99 -9.64 -1.76
CA THR A 34 -4.52 -8.29 -1.45
C THR A 34 -5.19 -8.27 -0.08
N TYR A 35 -6.06 -9.24 0.21
CA TYR A 35 -6.75 -9.30 1.51
C TYR A 35 -5.83 -9.66 2.67
N VAL A 36 -4.84 -10.52 2.44
CA VAL A 36 -3.82 -10.85 3.46
C VAL A 36 -2.93 -9.64 3.74
N LEU A 37 -2.55 -8.89 2.71
CA LEU A 37 -1.79 -7.65 2.84
C LEU A 37 -2.59 -6.60 3.63
N ASP A 38 -3.87 -6.40 3.29
CA ASP A 38 -4.77 -5.51 4.02
C ASP A 38 -4.88 -5.89 5.51
N ALA A 39 -5.00 -7.18 5.79
CA ALA A 39 -5.03 -7.66 7.17
C ALA A 39 -3.71 -7.36 7.90
N ALA A 40 -2.57 -7.57 7.25
CA ALA A 40 -1.26 -7.27 7.83
C ALA A 40 -1.08 -5.78 8.13
N VAL A 41 -1.53 -4.91 7.20
CA VAL A 41 -1.53 -3.45 7.41
C VAL A 41 -2.42 -3.06 8.58
N LYS A 42 -3.67 -3.55 8.62
CA LYS A 42 -4.64 -3.25 9.69
C LYS A 42 -4.19 -3.76 11.06
N LEU A 43 -3.44 -4.85 11.10
CA LEU A 43 -2.84 -5.40 12.32
C LEU A 43 -1.54 -4.68 12.74
N GLY A 44 -1.04 -3.73 11.94
CA GLY A 44 0.20 -3.01 12.21
C GLY A 44 1.47 -3.86 12.10
N VAL A 45 1.43 -4.96 11.35
CA VAL A 45 2.56 -5.91 11.25
C VAL A 45 3.82 -5.23 10.72
N PHE A 46 3.70 -4.39 9.69
CA PHE A 46 4.85 -3.69 9.10
C PHE A 46 5.44 -2.66 10.07
N ASP A 47 4.60 -2.00 10.86
CA ASP A 47 5.01 -1.05 11.90
C ASP A 47 5.77 -1.77 13.02
N ILE A 48 5.24 -2.90 13.50
CA ILE A 48 5.86 -3.75 14.53
C ILE A 48 7.24 -4.21 14.08
N LEU A 49 7.35 -4.77 12.86
CA LEU A 49 8.61 -5.25 12.32
C LEU A 49 9.63 -4.12 12.09
N THR A 50 9.17 -2.94 11.67
CA THR A 50 10.03 -1.78 11.46
C THR A 50 10.53 -1.21 12.79
N LYS A 51 9.67 -1.13 13.79
CA LYS A 51 10.01 -0.65 15.15
C LYS A 51 11.04 -1.55 15.84
N ALA A 52 11.01 -2.86 15.56
CA ALA A 52 12.00 -3.79 16.11
C ALA A 52 13.43 -3.48 15.64
N GLY A 53 13.58 -2.84 14.46
CA GLY A 53 14.88 -2.44 13.92
C GLY A 53 15.31 -3.27 12.71
N PRO A 54 16.31 -2.78 11.94
CA PRO A 54 16.67 -3.35 10.64
C PRO A 54 17.25 -4.77 10.73
N ASP A 55 17.92 -5.10 11.84
CA ASP A 55 18.59 -6.39 12.02
C ASP A 55 17.80 -7.34 12.93
N VAL A 56 16.69 -6.86 13.49
CA VAL A 56 15.85 -7.66 14.39
C VAL A 56 14.77 -8.37 13.61
N LYS A 57 14.61 -9.65 13.89
CA LYS A 57 13.55 -10.48 13.34
C LYS A 57 12.69 -11.04 14.46
N LEU A 58 11.37 -10.96 14.30
CA LEU A 58 10.40 -11.39 15.27
C LEU A 58 9.74 -12.70 14.86
N SER A 59 9.48 -13.56 15.82
CA SER A 59 8.64 -14.73 15.60
C SER A 59 7.15 -14.36 15.54
N SER A 60 6.33 -15.24 15.00
CA SER A 60 4.88 -15.04 14.98
C SER A 60 4.28 -14.93 16.41
N ASN A 61 4.88 -15.59 17.40
CA ASN A 61 4.51 -15.44 18.81
C ASN A 61 4.78 -14.02 19.34
N GLN A 62 5.95 -13.47 19.04
CA GLN A 62 6.31 -12.11 19.44
C GLN A 62 5.39 -11.08 18.76
N ILE A 63 5.11 -11.24 17.47
CA ILE A 63 4.19 -10.37 16.72
C ILE A 63 2.76 -10.46 17.30
N ALA A 64 2.27 -11.68 17.61
CA ALA A 64 0.96 -11.87 18.25
C ALA A 64 0.85 -11.15 19.59
N SER A 65 1.93 -11.15 20.37
CA SER A 65 2.01 -10.45 21.65
C SER A 65 1.96 -8.92 21.48
N GLU A 66 2.68 -8.38 20.48
CA GLU A 66 2.67 -6.94 20.18
C GLU A 66 1.28 -6.47 19.71
N ILE A 67 0.58 -7.27 18.89
CA ILE A 67 -0.80 -7.03 18.45
C ILE A 67 -1.80 -7.16 19.60
N ARG A 68 -1.40 -7.79 20.72
CA ARG A 68 -2.27 -8.15 21.86
C ARG A 68 -3.44 -9.04 21.42
N ALA A 69 -3.15 -10.01 20.55
CA ALA A 69 -4.14 -10.94 20.05
C ALA A 69 -4.72 -11.80 21.17
N LYS A 70 -6.05 -11.85 21.24
CA LYS A 70 -6.76 -12.69 22.25
C LYS A 70 -6.96 -14.15 21.79
N ASN A 71 -6.83 -14.38 20.47
CA ASN A 71 -6.97 -15.70 19.89
C ASN A 71 -5.72 -16.53 20.19
N PRO A 72 -5.82 -17.70 20.85
CA PRO A 72 -4.67 -18.56 21.12
C PRO A 72 -3.98 -19.08 19.84
N ASP A 73 -4.70 -19.19 18.74
CA ASP A 73 -4.17 -19.64 17.46
C ASP A 73 -3.53 -18.50 16.62
N ALA A 74 -3.54 -17.27 17.13
CA ALA A 74 -3.00 -16.11 16.42
C ALA A 74 -1.55 -16.31 15.93
N PRO A 75 -0.61 -16.88 16.70
CA PRO A 75 0.74 -17.11 16.20
C PRO A 75 0.77 -18.03 14.95
N SER A 76 -0.02 -19.09 14.94
CA SER A 76 -0.10 -20.01 13.80
C SER A 76 -0.68 -19.33 12.54
N LEU A 77 -1.74 -18.54 12.73
CA LEU A 77 -2.38 -17.78 11.65
C LEU A 77 -1.44 -16.69 11.10
N LEU A 78 -0.73 -15.99 11.99
CA LEU A 78 0.28 -15.01 11.61
C LEU A 78 1.44 -15.66 10.86
N ASP A 79 1.93 -16.82 11.27
CA ASP A 79 2.98 -17.55 10.55
C ASP A 79 2.57 -17.88 9.12
N ARG A 80 1.34 -18.32 8.90
CA ARG A 80 0.79 -18.60 7.55
C ARG A 80 0.72 -17.31 6.72
N MET A 81 0.19 -16.23 7.28
CA MET A 81 0.11 -14.91 6.65
C MET A 81 1.50 -14.38 6.27
N LEU A 82 2.44 -14.40 7.21
CA LEU A 82 3.79 -13.90 7.02
C LEU A 82 4.58 -14.71 5.98
N ARG A 83 4.38 -16.03 5.90
CA ARG A 83 4.97 -16.83 4.83
C ARG A 83 4.47 -16.42 3.45
N LEU A 84 3.18 -16.15 3.30
CA LEU A 84 2.64 -15.66 2.03
C LEU A 84 3.26 -14.30 1.67
N LEU A 85 3.34 -13.37 2.62
CA LEU A 85 3.98 -12.06 2.41
C LEU A 85 5.49 -12.19 2.11
N ALA A 86 6.17 -13.19 2.69
CA ALA A 86 7.58 -13.49 2.40
C ALA A 86 7.77 -14.01 0.97
N CYS A 87 6.87 -14.89 0.47
CA CYS A 87 6.89 -15.34 -0.92
C CYS A 87 6.74 -14.17 -1.91
N HIS A 88 6.09 -13.08 -1.50
CA HIS A 88 5.94 -11.86 -2.30
C HIS A 88 6.98 -10.77 -1.98
N GLY A 89 8.01 -11.09 -1.19
CA GLY A 89 9.13 -10.18 -0.91
C GLY A 89 8.77 -8.97 -0.03
N LEU A 90 7.64 -9.01 0.68
CA LEU A 90 7.21 -7.93 1.58
C LEU A 90 7.83 -8.05 2.98
N VAL A 91 8.11 -9.27 3.40
CA VAL A 91 8.87 -9.57 4.62
C VAL A 91 9.95 -10.61 4.32
N THR A 92 11.01 -10.63 5.12
CA THR A 92 11.98 -11.74 5.11
C THR A 92 11.51 -12.85 6.03
N CYS A 93 11.85 -14.10 5.69
CA CYS A 93 11.59 -15.27 6.52
C CYS A 93 12.87 -16.09 6.64
N VAL A 94 13.33 -16.37 7.85
CA VAL A 94 14.47 -17.26 8.11
C VAL A 94 14.14 -18.20 9.26
N SER A 95 14.72 -19.41 9.25
CA SER A 95 14.66 -20.32 10.39
C SER A 95 15.74 -19.98 11.40
N ARG A 96 15.37 -19.77 12.65
CA ARG A 96 16.29 -19.61 13.79
C ARG A 96 16.31 -20.95 14.54
N LYS A 97 17.50 -21.53 14.72
CA LYS A 97 17.65 -22.71 15.58
C LYS A 97 17.30 -22.30 17.01
N LEU A 98 16.46 -23.08 17.66
CA LEU A 98 16.24 -22.94 19.09
C LEU A 98 17.45 -23.53 19.80
N ASP A 99 17.97 -22.85 20.82
CA ASP A 99 19.04 -23.37 21.65
C ASP A 99 18.62 -24.73 22.25
N ALA A 100 19.57 -25.66 22.28
CA ALA A 100 19.34 -27.05 22.71
C ALA A 100 18.86 -27.10 24.17
N GLY A 101 17.56 -27.10 24.38
CA GLY A 101 16.92 -27.11 25.72
C GLY A 101 15.39 -27.09 25.68
N ALA A 102 14.79 -26.70 24.60
CA ALA A 102 13.32 -26.58 24.49
C ALA A 102 12.76 -27.57 23.45
N GLY A 103 12.59 -28.83 23.85
CA GLY A 103 11.76 -29.81 23.15
C GLY A 103 12.44 -30.52 21.97
N ASN A 104 12.16 -31.82 21.84
CA ASN A 104 12.62 -32.74 20.79
C ASN A 104 12.01 -32.40 19.40
N GLY A 105 12.48 -31.34 18.73
CA GLY A 105 12.07 -31.03 17.37
C GLY A 105 13.19 -30.33 16.60
N GLU A 106 13.65 -30.95 15.52
CA GLU A 106 14.61 -30.39 14.56
C GLU A 106 14.10 -29.13 13.80
N ASN A 107 12.90 -28.65 14.13
CA ASN A 107 12.26 -27.52 13.46
C ASN A 107 12.60 -26.21 14.16
N GLY A 108 13.56 -25.45 13.61
CA GLY A 108 13.84 -24.08 14.02
C GLY A 108 12.59 -23.20 13.92
N GLU A 109 12.48 -22.23 14.83
CA GLU A 109 11.43 -21.21 14.79
C GLU A 109 11.61 -20.28 13.59
N ARG A 110 10.54 -20.01 12.83
CA ARG A 110 10.58 -18.98 11.78
C ARG A 110 10.52 -17.60 12.40
N VAL A 111 11.39 -16.71 11.91
CA VAL A 111 11.42 -15.30 12.30
C VAL A 111 11.38 -14.41 11.07
N TYR A 112 10.75 -13.27 11.21
CA TYR A 112 10.38 -12.38 10.13
C TYR A 112 10.95 -10.99 10.36
N GLY A 113 11.36 -10.32 9.27
CA GLY A 113 11.81 -8.93 9.26
C GLY A 113 11.17 -8.18 8.09
N VAL A 114 11.06 -6.86 8.18
CA VAL A 114 10.51 -6.05 7.08
C VAL A 114 11.53 -5.91 5.96
N THR A 115 11.08 -5.99 4.70
CA THR A 115 11.88 -5.67 3.52
C THR A 115 11.76 -4.20 3.15
N LEU A 116 12.56 -3.74 2.16
CA LEU A 116 12.41 -2.40 1.60
C LEU A 116 11.01 -2.19 0.97
N ALA A 117 10.46 -3.21 0.29
CA ALA A 117 9.11 -3.17 -0.25
C ALA A 117 8.05 -3.14 0.86
N GLY A 118 8.25 -3.91 1.94
CA GLY A 118 7.35 -3.91 3.09
C GLY A 118 7.30 -2.58 3.83
N LYS A 119 8.40 -1.81 3.83
CA LYS A 119 8.45 -0.46 4.40
C LYS A 119 7.50 0.53 3.75
N ALA A 120 7.10 0.31 2.49
CA ALA A 120 6.08 1.13 1.84
C ALA A 120 4.70 1.05 2.51
N PHE A 121 4.45 0.03 3.34
CA PHE A 121 3.19 -0.18 4.07
C PHE A 121 3.29 0.21 5.56
N VAL A 122 4.39 0.78 5.99
CA VAL A 122 4.52 1.37 7.33
C VAL A 122 3.71 2.66 7.39
N ASN A 123 3.02 2.90 8.48
CA ASN A 123 2.22 4.11 8.68
C ASN A 123 3.15 5.30 8.98
N ASP A 124 3.74 5.86 7.94
CA ASP A 124 4.66 7.01 7.99
C ASP A 124 4.09 8.20 7.23
N GLU A 125 3.54 9.15 7.97
CA GLU A 125 2.95 10.36 7.38
C GLU A 125 3.99 11.28 6.70
N HIS A 126 5.27 11.19 7.07
CA HIS A 126 6.30 12.08 6.54
C HIS A 126 6.85 11.60 5.20
N ASN A 127 7.04 10.30 5.04
CA ASN A 127 7.65 9.72 3.84
C ASN A 127 6.64 9.23 2.80
N GLY A 128 5.35 9.28 3.11
CA GLY A 128 4.28 8.70 2.31
C GLY A 128 4.17 7.19 2.56
N SER A 129 2.95 6.71 2.66
CA SER A 129 2.65 5.30 2.95
C SER A 129 1.54 4.79 2.04
N LEU A 130 1.68 3.55 1.60
CA LEU A 130 0.63 2.83 0.88
C LEU A 130 -0.37 2.14 1.82
N ALA A 131 -0.13 2.20 3.14
CA ALA A 131 -0.98 1.56 4.15
C ALA A 131 -2.45 2.04 4.11
N VAL A 132 -2.68 3.26 3.62
CA VAL A 132 -4.03 3.82 3.49
C VAL A 132 -4.84 3.24 2.33
N PHE A 133 -4.17 2.66 1.32
CA PHE A 133 -4.81 2.00 0.18
C PHE A 133 -5.25 0.57 0.52
N THR A 134 -6.01 0.41 1.59
CA THR A 134 -6.63 -0.87 1.90
C THR A 134 -7.89 -1.06 1.05
N SER A 135 -8.22 -2.31 0.77
CA SER A 135 -9.44 -2.65 0.01
C SER A 135 -10.68 -2.17 0.75
N ASP A 136 -11.48 -1.36 0.06
CA ASP A 136 -12.78 -0.92 0.54
C ASP A 136 -13.88 -1.77 -0.08
N LYS A 137 -14.98 -1.91 0.65
CA LYS A 137 -16.15 -2.62 0.16
C LYS A 137 -16.70 -1.99 -1.11
N ALA A 138 -16.78 -0.65 -1.15
CA ALA A 138 -17.27 0.07 -2.32
C ALA A 138 -16.42 -0.20 -3.57
N ASP A 139 -15.09 -0.22 -3.44
CA ASP A 139 -14.18 -0.52 -4.55
C ASP A 139 -14.29 -1.98 -4.99
N ILE A 140 -14.36 -2.92 -4.03
CA ILE A 140 -14.48 -4.36 -4.33
C ILE A 140 -15.77 -4.65 -5.11
N GLU A 141 -16.90 -4.07 -4.72
CA GLU A 141 -18.18 -4.24 -5.40
C GLU A 141 -18.11 -3.81 -6.87
N VAL A 142 -17.39 -2.75 -7.18
CA VAL A 142 -17.16 -2.29 -8.55
C VAL A 142 -16.37 -3.34 -9.35
N TRP A 143 -15.26 -3.84 -8.81
CA TRP A 143 -14.43 -4.84 -9.49
C TRP A 143 -15.15 -6.16 -9.74
N LEU A 144 -16.04 -6.59 -8.84
CA LEU A 144 -16.86 -7.79 -9.02
C LEU A 144 -17.78 -7.71 -10.24
N ARG A 145 -18.13 -6.51 -10.67
CA ARG A 145 -19.01 -6.26 -11.83
C ARG A 145 -18.26 -5.82 -13.10
N PHE A 146 -16.94 -5.98 -13.15
CA PHE A 146 -16.12 -5.52 -14.27
C PHE A 146 -16.58 -6.07 -15.64
N LYS A 147 -17.14 -7.31 -15.70
CA LYS A 147 -17.71 -7.88 -16.92
C LYS A 147 -18.85 -7.00 -17.50
N ASP A 148 -19.62 -6.34 -16.62
CA ASP A 148 -20.77 -5.52 -17.03
C ASP A 148 -20.29 -4.26 -17.78
N LEU A 149 -19.11 -3.74 -17.40
CA LEU A 149 -18.46 -2.65 -18.14
C LEU A 149 -18.15 -3.04 -19.60
N VAL A 150 -17.67 -4.27 -19.81
CA VAL A 150 -17.34 -4.78 -21.15
C VAL A 150 -18.61 -4.99 -21.98
N LEU A 151 -19.66 -5.51 -21.37
CA LEU A 151 -20.90 -5.86 -22.07
C LEU A 151 -21.79 -4.64 -22.34
N GLU A 152 -21.83 -3.67 -21.43
CA GLU A 152 -22.82 -2.60 -21.44
C GLU A 152 -22.20 -1.20 -21.56
N GLY A 153 -20.88 -1.06 -21.35
CA GLY A 153 -20.19 0.23 -21.32
C GLY A 153 -20.58 1.11 -20.12
N GLY A 154 -20.29 2.40 -20.21
CA GLY A 154 -20.62 3.40 -19.19
C GLY A 154 -19.64 3.46 -18.02
N ASN A 155 -20.04 4.10 -16.92
CA ASN A 155 -19.25 4.23 -15.70
C ASN A 155 -19.66 3.13 -14.70
N LEU A 156 -18.74 2.22 -14.39
CA LEU A 156 -19.04 1.07 -13.55
C LEU A 156 -19.32 1.46 -12.09
N PHE A 157 -18.61 2.45 -11.56
CA PHE A 157 -18.84 2.94 -10.20
C PHE A 157 -20.25 3.52 -10.06
N GLU A 158 -20.67 4.31 -11.04
CA GLU A 158 -22.02 4.90 -11.08
C GLU A 158 -23.12 3.83 -11.21
N LYS A 159 -22.87 2.78 -12.00
CA LYS A 159 -23.81 1.64 -12.11
C LYS A 159 -23.97 0.86 -10.80
N VAL A 160 -22.91 0.76 -10.00
CA VAL A 160 -22.92 0.03 -8.72
C VAL A 160 -23.51 0.88 -7.60
N HIS A 161 -23.13 2.15 -7.52
CA HIS A 161 -23.47 3.03 -6.40
C HIS A 161 -24.52 4.10 -6.71
N GLY A 162 -25.02 4.16 -7.96
CA GLY A 162 -26.06 5.09 -8.38
C GLY A 162 -25.59 6.54 -8.57
N MET A 163 -24.30 6.82 -8.41
CA MET A 163 -23.71 8.15 -8.55
C MET A 163 -22.23 8.09 -8.91
N PRO A 164 -21.65 9.16 -9.50
CA PRO A 164 -20.21 9.26 -9.77
C PRO A 164 -19.37 9.16 -8.49
N ALA A 165 -18.14 8.64 -8.62
CA ALA A 165 -17.24 8.38 -7.48
C ALA A 165 -16.97 9.63 -6.61
N TYR A 166 -16.73 10.80 -7.21
CA TYR A 166 -16.51 12.04 -6.44
C TYR A 166 -17.75 12.50 -5.68
N GLN A 167 -18.94 12.30 -6.24
CA GLN A 167 -20.20 12.57 -5.54
C GLN A 167 -20.38 11.59 -4.38
N TYR A 168 -20.09 10.32 -4.59
CA TYR A 168 -20.11 9.31 -3.51
C TYR A 168 -19.16 9.69 -2.37
N MET A 169 -17.93 10.12 -2.69
CA MET A 169 -16.96 10.57 -1.70
C MET A 169 -17.44 11.82 -0.93
N SER A 170 -18.10 12.78 -1.59
CA SER A 170 -18.65 13.95 -0.90
C SER A 170 -19.72 13.62 0.15
N LEU A 171 -20.41 12.49 -0.03
CA LEU A 171 -21.40 11.99 0.92
C LEU A 171 -20.82 11.02 1.97
N ASN A 172 -19.57 10.59 1.78
CA ASN A 172 -18.87 9.62 2.63
C ASN A 172 -17.52 10.17 3.10
N PRO A 173 -17.48 11.03 4.13
CA PRO A 173 -16.27 11.75 4.54
C PRO A 173 -15.08 10.85 4.90
N GLU A 174 -15.30 9.65 5.44
CA GLU A 174 -14.23 8.70 5.74
C GLU A 174 -13.55 8.19 4.48
N ASN A 175 -14.33 7.87 3.43
CA ASN A 175 -13.80 7.44 2.14
C ASN A 175 -13.06 8.59 1.44
N ALA A 176 -13.60 9.81 1.49
CA ALA A 176 -12.94 11.00 0.98
C ALA A 176 -11.59 11.22 1.68
N LYS A 177 -11.56 11.23 3.01
CA LYS A 177 -10.32 11.40 3.79
C LYS A 177 -9.29 10.31 3.48
N ARG A 178 -9.71 9.06 3.33
CA ARG A 178 -8.83 7.95 2.96
C ARG A 178 -8.24 8.15 1.58
N PHE A 179 -9.07 8.49 0.58
CA PHE A 179 -8.64 8.78 -0.78
C PHE A 179 -7.64 9.93 -0.83
N ASP A 180 -7.98 11.08 -0.23
CA ASP A 180 -7.12 12.27 -0.21
C ASP A 180 -5.79 12.01 0.50
N THR A 181 -5.81 11.26 1.60
CA THR A 181 -4.60 10.83 2.31
C THR A 181 -3.75 9.91 1.45
N GLY A 182 -4.36 8.98 0.75
CA GLY A 182 -3.68 8.07 -0.17
C GLY A 182 -3.01 8.81 -1.32
N MET A 183 -3.75 9.71 -1.97
CA MET A 183 -3.23 10.54 -3.06
C MET A 183 -2.09 11.46 -2.58
N ARG A 184 -2.23 12.06 -1.41
CA ARG A 184 -1.17 12.84 -0.76
C ARG A 184 0.10 12.01 -0.54
N ASN A 185 -0.03 10.80 -0.02
CA ASN A 185 1.11 9.92 0.26
C ASN A 185 1.79 9.47 -1.04
N LEU A 186 1.03 9.10 -2.05
CA LEU A 186 1.54 8.75 -3.36
C LEU A 186 2.26 9.92 -4.02
N SER A 187 1.68 11.13 -3.95
CA SER A 187 2.28 12.36 -4.47
C SER A 187 3.63 12.65 -3.81
N LYS A 188 3.76 12.51 -2.48
CA LYS A 188 5.04 12.70 -1.78
C LYS A 188 6.15 11.86 -2.38
N VAL A 189 5.90 10.57 -2.61
CA VAL A 189 6.91 9.65 -3.16
C VAL A 189 7.19 9.96 -4.63
N THR A 190 6.14 10.12 -5.43
CA THR A 190 6.27 10.26 -6.89
C THR A 190 6.85 11.62 -7.28
N VAL A 191 6.32 12.71 -6.73
CA VAL A 191 6.75 14.08 -7.06
C VAL A 191 8.17 14.33 -6.61
N LYS A 192 8.59 13.78 -5.46
CA LYS A 192 10.01 13.84 -5.04
C LYS A 192 10.93 13.28 -6.13
N LYS A 193 10.58 12.12 -6.69
CA LYS A 193 11.36 11.47 -7.78
C LYS A 193 11.31 12.25 -9.09
N ILE A 194 10.17 12.84 -9.41
CA ILE A 194 10.04 13.73 -10.57
C ILE A 194 10.95 14.94 -10.40
N LEU A 195 10.88 15.61 -9.26
CA LEU A 195 11.68 16.81 -9.00
C LEU A 195 13.20 16.57 -8.95
N GLU A 196 13.65 15.35 -8.64
CA GLU A 196 15.06 14.97 -8.72
C GLU A 196 15.60 14.99 -10.18
N ARG A 197 14.74 14.75 -11.18
CA ARG A 197 15.12 14.48 -12.58
C ARG A 197 14.56 15.48 -13.58
N TYR A 198 13.49 16.18 -13.24
CA TYR A 198 12.78 17.09 -14.14
C TYR A 198 13.02 18.55 -13.75
N ASN A 199 13.41 19.35 -14.75
CA ASN A 199 13.73 20.77 -14.57
C ASN A 199 12.77 21.70 -15.34
N GLY A 200 11.68 21.18 -15.90
CA GLY A 200 10.74 21.96 -16.73
C GLY A 200 9.94 23.02 -16.00
N PHE A 201 10.08 23.14 -14.67
CA PHE A 201 9.51 24.24 -13.89
C PHE A 201 10.43 25.48 -13.81
N GLN A 202 11.65 25.41 -14.38
CA GLN A 202 12.54 26.56 -14.45
C GLN A 202 11.92 27.66 -15.34
N GLY A 203 11.92 28.91 -14.85
CA GLY A 203 11.38 30.05 -15.59
C GLY A 203 9.84 30.17 -15.54
N VAL A 204 9.14 29.23 -14.90
CA VAL A 204 7.70 29.36 -14.63
C VAL A 204 7.49 30.42 -13.56
N THR A 205 6.59 31.37 -13.82
CA THR A 205 6.24 32.47 -12.88
C THR A 205 4.96 32.17 -12.10
N THR A 206 4.00 31.47 -12.71
CA THR A 206 2.74 31.07 -12.07
C THR A 206 2.41 29.64 -12.46
N LEU A 207 2.03 28.81 -11.49
CA LEU A 207 1.62 27.44 -11.68
C LEU A 207 0.26 27.23 -11.02
N VAL A 208 -0.70 26.72 -11.79
CA VAL A 208 -2.03 26.35 -11.28
C VAL A 208 -2.13 24.82 -11.26
N ASP A 209 -2.46 24.27 -10.10
CA ASP A 209 -2.74 22.85 -9.91
C ASP A 209 -4.26 22.68 -9.81
N VAL A 210 -4.88 22.11 -10.86
CA VAL A 210 -6.33 21.91 -10.94
C VAL A 210 -6.65 20.49 -10.48
N GLY A 211 -7.49 20.34 -9.45
CA GLY A 211 -7.69 19.07 -8.75
C GLY A 211 -6.48 18.76 -7.88
N GLY A 212 -5.80 19.77 -7.33
CA GLY A 212 -4.55 19.60 -6.60
C GLY A 212 -4.71 19.03 -5.18
N GLY A 213 -5.93 18.67 -4.78
CA GLY A 213 -6.21 18.05 -3.48
C GLY A 213 -5.75 18.93 -2.33
N TYR A 214 -5.03 18.35 -1.40
CA TYR A 214 -4.42 19.09 -0.27
C TYR A 214 -3.22 19.96 -0.67
N GLY A 215 -2.90 20.10 -1.97
CA GLY A 215 -1.86 21.00 -2.48
C GLY A 215 -0.42 20.53 -2.23
N VAL A 216 -0.21 19.28 -1.87
CA VAL A 216 1.13 18.75 -1.54
C VAL A 216 2.05 18.77 -2.75
N THR A 217 1.57 18.39 -3.92
CA THR A 217 2.32 18.43 -5.18
C THR A 217 2.81 19.83 -5.48
N LEU A 218 1.90 20.78 -5.48
CA LEU A 218 2.21 22.20 -5.72
C LEU A 218 3.20 22.74 -4.70
N ASN A 219 3.00 22.45 -3.41
CA ASN A 219 3.92 22.87 -2.35
C ASN A 219 5.33 22.29 -2.55
N MET A 220 5.48 21.04 -2.96
CA MET A 220 6.79 20.44 -3.25
C MET A 220 7.48 21.14 -4.42
N ILE A 221 6.72 21.52 -5.46
CA ILE A 221 7.25 22.22 -6.63
C ILE A 221 7.71 23.63 -6.22
N ILE A 222 6.87 24.41 -5.56
CA ILE A 222 7.23 25.79 -5.14
C ILE A 222 8.34 25.82 -4.08
N SER A 223 8.44 24.78 -3.25
CA SER A 223 9.57 24.65 -2.31
C SER A 223 10.92 24.49 -3.03
N LYS A 224 10.93 23.80 -4.19
CA LYS A 224 12.14 23.70 -5.03
C LYS A 224 12.33 24.95 -5.91
N TYR A 225 11.26 25.62 -6.32
CA TYR A 225 11.25 26.79 -7.20
C TYR A 225 10.51 27.98 -6.54
N PRO A 226 11.11 28.68 -5.56
CA PRO A 226 10.41 29.67 -4.72
C PRO A 226 9.91 30.91 -5.47
N SER A 227 10.40 31.15 -6.70
CA SER A 227 9.94 32.25 -7.56
C SER A 227 8.56 31.98 -8.17
N ILE A 228 8.07 30.74 -8.13
CA ILE A 228 6.76 30.38 -8.69
C ILE A 228 5.66 30.81 -7.72
N LYS A 229 4.66 31.53 -8.25
CA LYS A 229 3.39 31.72 -7.59
C LYS A 229 2.53 30.49 -7.79
N GLY A 230 2.28 29.71 -6.73
CA GLY A 230 1.47 28.51 -6.77
C GLY A 230 0.00 28.79 -6.49
N ILE A 231 -0.90 28.28 -7.31
CA ILE A 231 -2.35 28.36 -7.12
C ILE A 231 -2.90 26.95 -7.08
N ASN A 232 -3.46 26.55 -5.94
CA ASN A 232 -4.18 25.28 -5.78
C ASN A 232 -5.67 25.51 -5.98
N TYR A 233 -6.28 24.74 -6.89
CA TYR A 233 -7.70 24.82 -7.19
C TYR A 233 -8.32 23.44 -7.03
N ASP A 234 -9.31 23.31 -6.11
CA ASP A 234 -10.03 22.08 -5.86
C ASP A 234 -11.42 22.37 -5.28
N LEU A 235 -12.20 21.31 -5.05
CA LEU A 235 -13.53 21.40 -4.47
C LEU A 235 -13.48 22.02 -3.07
N PRO A 236 -14.49 22.84 -2.67
CA PRO A 236 -14.50 23.57 -1.41
C PRO A 236 -14.21 22.69 -0.18
N HIS A 237 -14.82 21.51 -0.12
CA HIS A 237 -14.66 20.59 1.02
C HIS A 237 -13.25 19.97 1.11
N VAL A 238 -12.54 19.86 0.00
CA VAL A 238 -11.15 19.38 -0.05
C VAL A 238 -10.21 20.48 0.43
N VAL A 239 -10.36 21.67 -0.12
CA VAL A 239 -9.50 22.82 0.17
C VAL A 239 -9.61 23.27 1.63
N GLN A 240 -10.82 23.21 2.21
CA GLN A 240 -11.03 23.57 3.63
C GLN A 240 -10.27 22.65 4.61
N GLN A 241 -9.95 21.42 4.18
CA GLN A 241 -9.18 20.45 4.98
C GLN A 241 -7.68 20.49 4.65
N ALA A 242 -7.27 21.28 3.63
CA ALA A 242 -5.88 21.36 3.24
C ALA A 242 -5.05 22.13 4.29
N PRO A 243 -3.81 21.70 4.59
CA PRO A 243 -2.93 22.46 5.46
C PRO A 243 -2.52 23.78 4.81
N SER A 244 -2.26 24.80 5.62
CA SER A 244 -1.64 26.03 5.13
C SER A 244 -0.18 25.77 4.76
N PHE A 245 0.22 26.23 3.57
CA PHE A 245 1.60 26.16 3.13
C PHE A 245 2.23 27.57 3.12
N PRO A 246 3.52 27.70 3.51
CA PRO A 246 4.21 28.97 3.50
C PRO A 246 4.58 29.40 2.07
N GLY A 247 4.85 30.72 1.90
CA GLY A 247 5.36 31.27 0.64
C GLY A 247 4.28 31.73 -0.32
N ASN A 248 4.60 31.69 -1.62
CA ASN A 248 3.74 32.15 -2.72
C ASN A 248 2.63 31.14 -3.07
N TYR A 249 1.93 30.64 -2.07
CA TYR A 249 0.87 29.65 -2.21
C TYR A 249 -0.50 30.28 -1.98
N ILE A 250 -1.39 30.10 -2.95
CA ILE A 250 -2.77 30.57 -2.88
C ILE A 250 -3.70 29.36 -3.10
N THR A 251 -4.75 29.28 -2.30
CA THR A 251 -5.84 28.32 -2.49
C THR A 251 -7.04 29.03 -3.09
N LEU A 252 -7.63 28.46 -4.13
CA LEU A 252 -8.87 28.90 -4.74
C LEU A 252 -9.92 27.80 -4.64
N LEU A 253 -11.15 28.23 -4.46
CA LEU A 253 -12.37 27.41 -4.42
C LEU A 253 -13.01 27.35 -5.80
#